data_f27029ef564dc97f26c81601e27b7f47
#
_entry.id   f27029ef564dc97f26c81601e27b7f47
#
_cell.length_a   1.000
_cell.length_b   1.000
_cell.length_c   1.000
_cell.angle_alpha   90.00
_cell.angle_beta   90.00
_cell.angle_gamma   90.00
#
_symmetry.space_group_name_H-M   'P 1'
#
loop_
_entity.id
_entity.type
_entity.pdbx_description
1 polymer ?
#
loop_
_entity_poly.entity_id
_entity_poly.type
_entity_poly.pdbx_seq_one_letter_code
_entity_poly.pdbx_strand_id
1 'polypeptide(L)'
;MDAARQNPVDHDPAEGSRVEDGVVEHPNADDFGHARVLPEDRTWFKRAVFYEVLVRAFYDASADGSGDLRGLIEKLDYLKWLGVDCLWLPPFYDSPLRDGGYDIRDFYKVLPEFGTVDDFVALLDAAHRRGIRVITDLVMNHTSDSHEWFQESRRNPDGPYGDYYVWSDTSQKYADARIIFVDTEESNWTFDPVRKQFYWHRFFSHQPDLNYDNPAVQEAMIDVLRFWLDLGIDGFRLDAVPYLFERENTNCENLPETHAFLKHCRKVIDDEYPGRVLLAEANQWPADVVEYFGDPDTGGDECHMAFHFPLMPRIFMAVRRESRFPISEILAQTPPIPEMAQWGIFLRNHDELTLEMVTDEERDYMYAEYAKDPRMKANVGIRRRLAPLLENDRNQIELFTAMLLSLPGSPVLYYGDEIGMGDIIWLGDRDGVRTPMQWTPDRNAGFSKANPGQLYLPPNQDPIYGYQSVNVEAQRDSSSSLLNWTRTMLAVRRRHAAFAIGTFRELGGSNPSVLAYVRELDRDGEHDIALCVNNLSRFPQPIELNLQHWNGYTPVEMTGYVEFPPIGQLPYLLTLPGHGFYWFSLKASEEKP
;
A
#
# COMPACT_ATOMS: atom_id res chain seq x y z
N MET A 1 -7.71 49.04 -40.91
CA MET A 1 -8.20 47.75 -41.39
C MET A 1 -7.99 46.76 -40.29
N ASP A 2 -9.08 46.36 -39.69
CA ASP A 2 -9.21 45.59 -38.46
C ASP A 2 -8.60 44.19 -38.56
N ALA A 3 -7.79 43.85 -37.57
CA ALA A 3 -7.44 42.48 -37.24
C ALA A 3 -8.14 42.15 -35.91
N ALA A 4 -9.18 41.36 -36.00
CA ALA A 4 -9.97 40.88 -34.88
C ALA A 4 -9.09 40.16 -33.85
N ARG A 5 -9.08 40.66 -32.63
CA ARG A 5 -8.63 39.93 -31.43
C ARG A 5 -9.68 38.87 -31.14
N GLN A 6 -9.33 37.61 -31.32
CA GLN A 6 -10.07 36.50 -30.71
C GLN A 6 -9.76 36.53 -29.20
N ASN A 7 -10.79 36.71 -28.39
CA ASN A 7 -10.75 36.52 -26.97
C ASN A 7 -10.42 35.05 -26.67
N PRO A 8 -9.54 34.75 -25.68
CA PRO A 8 -9.46 33.41 -25.15
C PRO A 8 -10.81 33.10 -24.49
N VAL A 9 -11.33 31.94 -24.78
CA VAL A 9 -12.49 31.36 -24.08
C VAL A 9 -12.01 31.15 -22.63
N ASP A 10 -12.57 31.90 -21.70
CA ASP A 10 -12.48 31.62 -20.28
C ASP A 10 -13.08 30.24 -20.05
N HIS A 11 -12.23 29.25 -19.84
CA HIS A 11 -12.63 28.02 -19.18
C HIS A 11 -12.88 28.35 -17.72
N ASP A 12 -14.13 28.33 -17.33
CA ASP A 12 -14.59 28.45 -15.95
C ASP A 12 -13.97 27.28 -15.13
N PRO A 13 -13.20 27.54 -14.04
CA PRO A 13 -12.57 26.47 -13.25
C PRO A 13 -13.54 25.84 -12.24
N ALA A 14 -14.80 25.64 -12.59
CA ALA A 14 -15.87 25.26 -11.66
C ALA A 14 -16.25 23.78 -11.76
N GLU A 15 -15.26 22.88 -11.67
CA GLU A 15 -15.50 21.47 -11.40
C GLU A 15 -15.16 21.19 -9.92
N GLY A 16 -16.16 20.92 -9.09
CA GLY A 16 -16.02 20.62 -7.66
C GLY A 16 -17.16 21.15 -6.82
N SER A 17 -17.11 20.88 -5.53
CA SER A 17 -18.15 21.27 -4.57
C SER A 17 -18.37 22.79 -4.54
N ARG A 18 -19.64 23.20 -4.51
CA ARG A 18 -20.09 24.60 -4.36
C ARG A 18 -20.95 24.74 -3.12
N VAL A 19 -21.04 25.94 -2.56
CA VAL A 19 -21.88 26.23 -1.41
C VAL A 19 -23.02 27.15 -1.87
N GLU A 20 -24.26 26.65 -1.83
CA GLU A 20 -25.47 27.44 -1.99
C GLU A 20 -26.35 27.31 -0.75
N ASP A 21 -26.84 28.43 -0.22
CA ASP A 21 -27.67 28.49 1.01
C ASP A 21 -27.08 27.71 2.23
N GLY A 22 -25.73 27.64 2.35
CA GLY A 22 -25.05 26.93 3.43
C GLY A 22 -24.97 25.41 3.24
N VAL A 23 -25.38 24.89 2.09
CA VAL A 23 -25.22 23.48 1.72
C VAL A 23 -24.15 23.36 0.62
N VAL A 24 -23.21 22.43 0.81
CA VAL A 24 -22.18 22.12 -0.18
C VAL A 24 -22.79 21.24 -1.26
N GLU A 25 -22.84 21.73 -2.50
CA GLU A 25 -23.23 20.92 -3.65
C GLU A 25 -22.01 20.18 -4.22
N HIS A 26 -22.18 18.92 -4.53
CA HIS A 26 -21.15 18.07 -5.11
C HIS A 26 -21.47 17.74 -6.57
N PRO A 27 -20.47 17.55 -7.45
CA PRO A 27 -20.70 17.11 -8.81
C PRO A 27 -21.26 15.67 -8.82
N ASN A 28 -22.03 15.34 -9.86
CA ASN A 28 -22.47 13.97 -10.09
C ASN A 28 -21.42 13.25 -10.96
N ALA A 29 -21.20 11.96 -10.73
CA ALA A 29 -20.33 11.14 -11.58
C ALA A 29 -20.79 11.12 -13.04
N ASP A 30 -22.11 11.25 -13.30
CA ASP A 30 -22.68 11.35 -14.64
C ASP A 30 -22.25 12.61 -15.41
N ASP A 31 -21.72 13.63 -14.74
CA ASP A 31 -21.17 14.84 -15.36
C ASP A 31 -19.83 14.57 -16.08
N PHE A 32 -19.23 13.43 -15.79
CA PHE A 32 -17.94 12.99 -16.33
C PHE A 32 -18.10 11.75 -17.21
N GLY A 33 -17.05 11.41 -17.95
CA GLY A 33 -17.02 10.16 -18.70
C GLY A 33 -16.90 8.94 -17.76
N HIS A 34 -17.24 7.76 -18.27
CA HIS A 34 -17.08 6.51 -17.53
C HIS A 34 -15.96 5.66 -18.15
N ALA A 35 -15.11 5.09 -17.30
CA ALA A 35 -14.08 4.17 -17.75
C ALA A 35 -14.68 2.81 -18.13
N ARG A 36 -13.97 2.10 -19.01
CA ARG A 36 -14.29 0.71 -19.32
C ARG A 36 -14.21 -0.15 -18.06
N VAL A 37 -15.25 -0.93 -17.80
CA VAL A 37 -15.27 -1.88 -16.69
C VAL A 37 -14.58 -3.19 -17.10
N LEU A 38 -13.72 -3.73 -16.25
CA LEU A 38 -13.15 -5.06 -16.41
C LEU A 38 -14.18 -6.15 -16.10
N PRO A 39 -14.02 -7.37 -16.64
CA PRO A 39 -14.90 -8.48 -16.28
C PRO A 39 -14.98 -8.69 -14.77
N GLU A 40 -16.20 -9.02 -14.30
CA GLU A 40 -16.40 -9.33 -12.88
C GLU A 40 -15.56 -10.53 -12.49
N ASP A 41 -14.76 -10.35 -11.46
CA ASP A 41 -14.00 -11.39 -10.75
C ASP A 41 -13.96 -10.96 -9.28
N ARG A 42 -14.70 -11.63 -8.42
CA ARG A 42 -14.84 -11.28 -7.00
C ARG A 42 -13.61 -11.64 -6.17
N THR A 43 -12.63 -12.31 -6.76
CA THR A 43 -11.43 -12.80 -6.07
C THR A 43 -10.13 -12.37 -6.72
N TRP A 44 -10.18 -11.45 -7.68
CA TRP A 44 -9.02 -10.98 -8.44
C TRP A 44 -7.88 -10.50 -7.53
N PHE A 45 -8.23 -9.81 -6.44
CA PHE A 45 -7.28 -9.24 -5.49
C PHE A 45 -6.44 -10.30 -4.77
N LYS A 46 -6.92 -11.54 -4.65
CA LYS A 46 -6.17 -12.65 -4.04
C LYS A 46 -4.97 -13.08 -4.89
N ARG A 47 -5.02 -12.82 -6.19
CA ARG A 47 -3.97 -13.19 -7.16
C ARG A 47 -3.12 -12.00 -7.60
N ALA A 48 -3.63 -10.78 -7.40
CA ALA A 48 -3.02 -9.57 -7.91
C ALA A 48 -1.68 -9.26 -7.24
N VAL A 49 -0.78 -8.70 -8.03
CA VAL A 49 0.39 -7.95 -7.57
C VAL A 49 0.00 -6.47 -7.61
N PHE A 50 -0.04 -5.85 -6.44
CA PHE A 50 -0.30 -4.43 -6.31
C PHE A 50 1.00 -3.64 -6.47
N TYR A 51 0.87 -2.43 -7.01
CA TYR A 51 1.98 -1.50 -7.15
C TYR A 51 1.53 -0.13 -6.66
N GLU A 52 2.10 0.30 -5.56
CA GLU A 52 1.84 1.60 -4.97
C GLU A 52 2.62 2.67 -5.72
N VAL A 53 1.92 3.67 -6.22
CA VAL A 53 2.50 4.75 -7.01
C VAL A 53 1.95 6.11 -6.59
N LEU A 54 2.84 6.99 -6.14
CA LEU A 54 2.52 8.39 -5.90
C LEU A 54 2.42 9.11 -7.25
N VAL A 55 1.24 9.62 -7.60
CA VAL A 55 1.01 10.39 -8.85
C VAL A 55 2.06 11.50 -8.97
N ARG A 56 2.25 12.26 -7.88
CA ARG A 56 3.21 13.37 -7.80
C ARG A 56 4.65 12.98 -8.12
N ALA A 57 5.04 11.73 -7.81
CA ALA A 57 6.42 11.27 -7.88
C ALA A 57 6.75 10.47 -9.15
N PHE A 58 5.77 10.07 -9.94
CA PHE A 58 6.01 9.03 -10.94
C PHE A 58 6.49 9.58 -12.28
N TYR A 59 5.75 10.49 -12.91
CA TYR A 59 6.16 11.14 -14.16
C TYR A 59 5.37 12.43 -14.40
N ASP A 60 6.08 13.48 -14.78
CA ASP A 60 5.57 14.82 -15.07
C ASP A 60 5.45 15.00 -16.60
N ALA A 61 4.24 14.92 -17.13
CA ALA A 61 3.94 15.17 -18.54
C ALA A 61 3.71 16.66 -18.85
N SER A 62 3.24 17.43 -17.86
CA SER A 62 2.94 18.88 -17.99
C SER A 62 4.20 19.74 -18.00
N ALA A 63 5.30 19.22 -17.48
CA ALA A 63 6.57 19.92 -17.30
C ALA A 63 6.50 21.10 -16.32
N ASP A 64 5.68 20.97 -15.27
CA ASP A 64 5.57 21.97 -14.19
C ASP A 64 6.41 21.62 -12.96
N GLY A 65 6.93 20.39 -12.87
CA GLY A 65 7.81 19.92 -11.80
C GLY A 65 7.12 18.94 -10.85
N SER A 66 5.85 18.65 -11.03
CA SER A 66 5.05 17.68 -10.30
C SER A 66 4.59 16.57 -11.24
N GLY A 67 4.58 15.32 -10.80
CA GLY A 67 3.98 14.23 -11.57
C GLY A 67 2.47 14.40 -11.67
N ASP A 68 1.89 13.88 -12.73
CA ASP A 68 0.48 14.06 -13.06
C ASP A 68 -0.17 12.77 -13.61
N LEU A 69 -1.51 12.76 -13.70
CA LEU A 69 -2.29 11.61 -14.19
C LEU A 69 -1.96 11.26 -15.64
N ARG A 70 -1.68 12.25 -16.48
CA ARG A 70 -1.25 12.04 -17.87
C ARG A 70 0.11 11.39 -17.94
N GLY A 71 1.02 11.80 -17.07
CA GLY A 71 2.32 11.17 -16.92
C GLY A 71 2.21 9.71 -16.49
N LEU A 72 1.32 9.40 -15.57
CA LEU A 72 1.06 8.01 -15.19
C LEU A 72 0.50 7.20 -16.36
N ILE A 73 -0.40 7.77 -17.18
CA ILE A 73 -0.88 7.12 -18.41
C ILE A 73 0.28 6.76 -19.35
N GLU A 74 1.24 7.66 -19.54
CA GLU A 74 2.42 7.41 -20.39
C GLU A 74 3.29 6.25 -19.88
N LYS A 75 3.22 5.91 -18.59
CA LYS A 75 4.00 4.84 -17.96
C LYS A 75 3.26 3.52 -17.76
N LEU A 76 1.99 3.43 -18.12
CA LEU A 76 1.20 2.20 -17.98
C LEU A 76 1.79 1.00 -18.75
N ASP A 77 2.43 1.23 -19.91
CA ASP A 77 3.08 0.15 -20.66
C ASP A 77 4.30 -0.42 -19.94
N TYR A 78 5.04 0.42 -19.20
CA TYR A 78 6.10 -0.04 -18.31
C TYR A 78 5.54 -0.93 -17.18
N LEU A 79 4.48 -0.49 -16.51
CA LEU A 79 3.84 -1.23 -15.43
C LEU A 79 3.26 -2.58 -15.91
N LYS A 80 2.63 -2.57 -17.10
CA LYS A 80 2.16 -3.81 -17.73
C LYS A 80 3.32 -4.74 -18.09
N TRP A 81 4.41 -4.20 -18.64
CA TRP A 81 5.62 -4.97 -18.96
C TRP A 81 6.28 -5.54 -17.71
N LEU A 82 6.32 -4.80 -16.61
CA LEU A 82 6.85 -5.26 -15.32
C LEU A 82 6.03 -6.44 -14.78
N GLY A 83 4.72 -6.42 -14.97
CA GLY A 83 3.83 -7.48 -14.53
C GLY A 83 2.93 -7.08 -13.36
N VAL A 84 2.64 -5.80 -13.23
CA VAL A 84 1.66 -5.25 -12.26
C VAL A 84 0.24 -5.62 -12.68
N ASP A 85 -0.60 -5.96 -11.70
CA ASP A 85 -2.02 -6.29 -11.91
C ASP A 85 -2.96 -5.21 -11.38
N CYS A 86 -2.55 -4.47 -10.35
CA CYS A 86 -3.34 -3.40 -9.75
C CYS A 86 -2.45 -2.23 -9.32
N LEU A 87 -2.85 -1.01 -9.66
CA LEU A 87 -2.26 0.22 -9.11
C LEU A 87 -2.97 0.57 -7.81
N TRP A 88 -2.20 0.94 -6.80
CA TRP A 88 -2.69 1.65 -5.64
C TRP A 88 -2.20 3.08 -5.69
N LEU A 89 -3.14 4.03 -5.76
CA LEU A 89 -2.88 5.46 -5.79
C LEU A 89 -3.15 6.07 -4.40
N PRO A 90 -2.13 6.48 -3.62
CA PRO A 90 -2.31 7.38 -2.50
C PRO A 90 -3.08 8.64 -2.91
N PRO A 91 -3.61 9.43 -1.96
CA PRO A 91 -4.56 10.49 -2.25
C PRO A 91 -4.08 11.46 -3.34
N PHE A 92 -4.92 11.66 -4.34
CA PHE A 92 -4.70 12.61 -5.44
C PHE A 92 -5.80 13.69 -5.50
N TYR A 93 -6.65 13.69 -4.50
CA TYR A 93 -7.75 14.66 -4.34
C TYR A 93 -7.22 16.06 -4.09
N ASP A 94 -8.11 17.06 -4.23
CA ASP A 94 -7.77 18.44 -3.92
C ASP A 94 -7.35 18.57 -2.45
N SER A 95 -6.14 19.10 -2.24
CA SER A 95 -5.47 19.12 -0.94
C SER A 95 -4.46 20.27 -0.87
N PRO A 96 -4.26 20.87 0.31
CA PRO A 96 -3.12 21.76 0.57
C PRO A 96 -1.76 21.05 0.58
N LEU A 97 -1.71 19.72 0.52
CA LEU A 97 -0.50 18.90 0.56
C LEU A 97 0.37 19.06 1.82
N ARG A 98 -0.23 19.43 2.95
CA ARG A 98 0.49 19.53 4.23
C ARG A 98 0.83 18.16 4.82
N ASP A 99 0.13 17.11 4.36
CA ASP A 99 0.41 15.71 4.68
C ASP A 99 0.35 14.84 3.41
N GLY A 100 1.10 15.22 2.38
CA GLY A 100 1.24 14.41 1.17
C GLY A 100 -0.06 14.10 0.41
N GLY A 101 -1.16 14.79 0.71
CA GLY A 101 -2.48 14.58 0.12
C GLY A 101 -3.52 13.99 1.08
N TYR A 102 -3.11 13.50 2.26
CA TYR A 102 -4.05 12.97 3.27
C TYR A 102 -4.87 14.05 3.97
N ASP A 103 -4.53 15.32 3.84
CA ASP A 103 -5.31 16.48 4.27
C ASP A 103 -6.23 16.95 3.13
N ILE A 104 -7.32 16.22 2.88
CA ILE A 104 -8.23 16.45 1.74
C ILE A 104 -9.08 17.70 1.96
N ARG A 105 -9.10 18.60 0.96
CA ARG A 105 -9.91 19.81 0.93
C ARG A 105 -11.23 19.63 0.18
N ASP A 106 -11.26 18.76 -0.84
CA ASP A 106 -12.45 18.41 -1.61
C ASP A 106 -12.32 16.97 -2.10
N PHE A 107 -13.22 16.09 -1.66
CA PHE A 107 -13.24 14.68 -2.03
C PHE A 107 -13.67 14.42 -3.47
N TYR A 108 -14.33 15.35 -4.12
CA TYR A 108 -14.90 15.21 -5.45
C TYR A 108 -14.04 15.84 -6.55
N LYS A 109 -12.85 16.30 -6.19
CA LYS A 109 -11.96 17.04 -7.07
C LYS A 109 -10.56 16.42 -7.08
N VAL A 110 -9.97 16.36 -8.25
CA VAL A 110 -8.54 16.06 -8.41
C VAL A 110 -7.72 17.32 -8.10
N LEU A 111 -6.58 17.16 -7.44
CA LEU A 111 -5.66 18.29 -7.24
C LEU A 111 -5.25 18.87 -8.60
N PRO A 112 -5.41 20.18 -8.83
CA PRO A 112 -5.16 20.81 -10.14
C PRO A 112 -3.77 20.54 -10.73
N GLU A 113 -2.75 20.38 -9.89
CA GLU A 113 -1.41 19.99 -10.32
C GLU A 113 -1.35 18.58 -10.93
N PHE A 114 -2.28 17.69 -10.55
CA PHE A 114 -2.32 16.32 -11.04
C PHE A 114 -3.22 16.14 -12.27
N GLY A 115 -4.12 17.09 -12.52
CA GLY A 115 -5.06 17.06 -13.62
C GLY A 115 -6.52 17.28 -13.21
N THR A 116 -7.43 16.67 -13.93
CA THR A 116 -8.88 16.78 -13.73
C THR A 116 -9.49 15.40 -13.45
N VAL A 117 -10.79 15.38 -13.11
CA VAL A 117 -11.57 14.12 -13.01
C VAL A 117 -11.61 13.40 -14.37
N ASP A 118 -11.71 14.13 -15.49
CA ASP A 118 -11.65 13.54 -16.83
C ASP A 118 -10.28 12.89 -17.12
N ASP A 119 -9.18 13.49 -16.66
CA ASP A 119 -7.85 12.86 -16.76
C ASP A 119 -7.77 11.58 -15.93
N PHE A 120 -8.44 11.54 -14.78
CA PHE A 120 -8.52 10.33 -13.95
C PHE A 120 -9.35 9.23 -14.64
N VAL A 121 -10.51 9.57 -15.24
CA VAL A 121 -11.30 8.62 -16.05
C VAL A 121 -10.49 8.10 -17.22
N ALA A 122 -9.71 8.96 -17.89
CA ALA A 122 -8.81 8.55 -18.97
C ALA A 122 -7.71 7.58 -18.47
N LEU A 123 -7.17 7.79 -17.26
CA LEU A 123 -6.22 6.88 -16.62
C LEU A 123 -6.87 5.51 -16.38
N LEU A 124 -8.07 5.47 -15.79
CA LEU A 124 -8.81 4.25 -15.53
C LEU A 124 -9.02 3.44 -16.82
N ASP A 125 -9.54 4.10 -17.86
CA ASP A 125 -9.80 3.45 -19.15
C ASP A 125 -8.50 2.93 -19.80
N ALA A 126 -7.42 3.68 -19.72
CA ALA A 126 -6.11 3.26 -20.25
C ALA A 126 -5.51 2.07 -19.45
N ALA A 127 -5.67 2.04 -18.12
CA ALA A 127 -5.26 0.95 -17.26
C ALA A 127 -6.09 -0.32 -17.53
N HIS A 128 -7.41 -0.19 -17.58
CA HIS A 128 -8.33 -1.30 -17.84
C HIS A 128 -8.13 -1.92 -19.23
N ARG A 129 -7.81 -1.13 -20.27
CA ARG A 129 -7.44 -1.68 -21.59
C ARG A 129 -6.21 -2.59 -21.52
N ARG A 130 -5.34 -2.39 -20.55
CA ARG A 130 -4.15 -3.21 -20.30
C ARG A 130 -4.40 -4.36 -19.32
N GLY A 131 -5.62 -4.46 -18.79
CA GLY A 131 -5.97 -5.42 -17.74
C GLY A 131 -5.32 -5.09 -16.40
N ILE A 132 -5.01 -3.82 -16.16
CA ILE A 132 -4.52 -3.30 -14.88
C ILE A 132 -5.71 -2.67 -14.15
N ARG A 133 -5.96 -3.07 -12.91
CA ARG A 133 -6.96 -2.48 -12.02
C ARG A 133 -6.40 -1.26 -11.31
N VAL A 134 -7.27 -0.43 -10.77
CA VAL A 134 -6.88 0.77 -10.02
C VAL A 134 -7.70 0.86 -8.74
N ILE A 135 -7.02 0.93 -7.60
CA ILE A 135 -7.63 1.31 -6.32
C ILE A 135 -7.03 2.63 -5.85
N THR A 136 -7.80 3.37 -5.08
CA THR A 136 -7.39 4.67 -4.53
C THR A 136 -7.55 4.68 -3.02
N ASP A 137 -6.90 5.60 -2.34
CA ASP A 137 -7.16 5.82 -0.92
C ASP A 137 -8.52 6.50 -0.74
N LEU A 138 -9.27 6.07 0.27
CA LEU A 138 -10.39 6.79 0.84
C LEU A 138 -10.04 7.19 2.27
N VAL A 139 -9.75 8.47 2.47
CA VAL A 139 -9.44 9.05 3.78
C VAL A 139 -10.74 9.37 4.47
N MET A 140 -11.23 8.43 5.29
CA MET A 140 -12.56 8.54 5.92
C MET A 140 -12.50 9.23 7.28
N ASN A 141 -11.38 9.14 7.98
CA ASN A 141 -11.28 9.57 9.38
C ASN A 141 -11.35 11.09 9.55
N HIS A 142 -10.75 11.85 8.65
CA HIS A 142 -10.55 13.29 8.81
C HIS A 142 -10.57 14.02 7.46
N THR A 143 -10.57 15.34 7.51
CA THR A 143 -10.39 16.22 6.36
C THR A 143 -9.27 17.21 6.63
N SER A 144 -8.88 18.01 5.63
CA SER A 144 -8.14 19.25 5.89
C SER A 144 -8.98 20.23 6.72
N ASP A 145 -8.31 21.03 7.54
CA ASP A 145 -8.94 22.19 8.19
C ASP A 145 -9.44 23.25 7.18
N SER A 146 -9.01 23.17 5.93
CA SER A 146 -9.49 24.00 4.82
C SER A 146 -10.66 23.40 4.03
N HIS A 147 -11.14 22.21 4.40
CA HIS A 147 -12.34 21.61 3.82
C HIS A 147 -13.58 22.45 4.12
N GLU A 148 -14.48 22.62 3.14
CA GLU A 148 -15.65 23.49 3.32
C GLU A 148 -16.54 23.02 4.47
N TRP A 149 -16.71 21.71 4.68
CA TRP A 149 -17.46 21.18 5.83
C TRP A 149 -16.90 21.68 7.17
N PHE A 150 -15.55 21.71 7.32
CA PHE A 150 -14.94 22.22 8.55
C PHE A 150 -15.09 23.73 8.67
N GLN A 151 -14.93 24.44 7.56
CA GLN A 151 -15.08 25.90 7.55
C GLN A 151 -16.50 26.34 7.90
N GLU A 152 -17.54 25.61 7.42
CA GLU A 152 -18.92 25.85 7.81
C GLU A 152 -19.20 25.41 9.26
N SER A 153 -18.72 24.23 9.67
CA SER A 153 -18.87 23.74 11.05
C SER A 153 -18.34 24.73 12.09
N ARG A 154 -17.17 25.32 11.84
CA ARG A 154 -16.55 26.28 12.78
C ARG A 154 -17.24 27.63 12.82
N ARG A 155 -17.85 28.08 11.70
CA ARG A 155 -18.52 29.39 11.59
C ARG A 155 -19.98 29.36 12.01
N ASN A 156 -20.66 28.24 11.76
CA ASN A 156 -22.09 28.05 11.99
C ASN A 156 -22.38 26.77 12.77
N PRO A 157 -22.19 26.78 14.10
CA PRO A 157 -22.39 25.59 14.94
C PRO A 157 -23.78 24.97 14.88
N ASP A 158 -24.81 25.78 14.55
CA ASP A 158 -26.21 25.35 14.46
C ASP A 158 -26.63 25.05 13.00
N GLY A 159 -25.70 25.15 12.06
CA GLY A 159 -25.91 24.89 10.63
C GLY A 159 -25.86 23.40 10.27
N PRO A 160 -26.10 23.07 9.00
CA PRO A 160 -26.13 21.66 8.53
C PRO A 160 -24.82 20.91 8.78
N TYR A 161 -23.70 21.60 8.80
CA TYR A 161 -22.36 21.02 9.07
C TYR A 161 -21.89 21.23 10.50
N GLY A 162 -22.71 21.85 11.38
CA GLY A 162 -22.31 22.22 12.73
C GLY A 162 -21.75 21.07 13.56
N ASP A 163 -22.22 19.85 13.32
CA ASP A 163 -21.88 18.63 14.06
C ASP A 163 -21.17 17.58 13.17
N TYR A 164 -20.53 18.02 12.07
CA TYR A 164 -19.77 17.13 11.20
C TYR A 164 -18.40 16.73 11.76
N TYR A 165 -17.89 17.46 12.73
CA TYR A 165 -16.60 17.20 13.40
C TYR A 165 -16.78 17.02 14.89
N VAL A 166 -15.81 16.41 15.53
CA VAL A 166 -15.85 16.14 16.97
C VAL A 166 -15.43 17.38 17.74
N TRP A 167 -16.40 18.08 18.35
CA TRP A 167 -16.19 19.31 19.11
C TRP A 167 -16.39 19.12 20.62
N SER A 168 -15.68 19.90 21.42
CA SER A 168 -15.82 19.89 22.88
C SER A 168 -15.50 21.26 23.49
N ASP A 169 -16.16 21.59 24.61
CA ASP A 169 -15.80 22.77 25.42
C ASP A 169 -14.51 22.56 26.23
N THR A 170 -14.00 21.35 26.29
CA THR A 170 -12.79 20.98 27.05
C THR A 170 -11.90 20.03 26.26
N SER A 171 -10.60 20.10 26.47
CA SER A 171 -9.60 19.18 25.92
C SER A 171 -9.35 17.95 26.80
N GLN A 172 -10.27 17.61 27.71
CA GLN A 172 -10.09 16.52 28.68
C GLN A 172 -10.79 15.22 28.30
N LYS A 173 -11.64 15.25 27.27
CA LYS A 173 -12.29 14.03 26.77
C LYS A 173 -11.30 13.08 26.11
N TYR A 174 -11.62 11.81 26.13
CA TYR A 174 -10.88 10.74 25.45
C TYR A 174 -9.39 10.66 25.85
N ALA A 175 -9.12 10.86 27.14
CA ALA A 175 -7.76 10.98 27.67
C ALA A 175 -6.92 9.70 27.53
N ASP A 176 -7.56 8.54 27.34
CA ASP A 176 -6.89 7.25 27.14
C ASP A 176 -6.44 7.02 25.69
N ALA A 177 -6.84 7.89 24.74
CA ALA A 177 -6.44 7.82 23.36
C ALA A 177 -4.99 8.31 23.19
N ARG A 178 -4.13 7.44 22.66
CA ARG A 178 -2.71 7.78 22.39
C ARG A 178 -2.58 8.86 21.32
N ILE A 179 -1.48 9.60 21.36
CA ILE A 179 -1.04 10.49 20.26
C ILE A 179 -0.30 9.64 19.24
N ILE A 180 -0.66 9.76 17.96
CA ILE A 180 -0.04 9.00 16.87
C ILE A 180 1.21 9.70 16.36
N PHE A 181 1.12 10.99 16.03
CA PHE A 181 2.25 11.78 15.53
C PHE A 181 3.03 12.43 16.67
N VAL A 182 3.71 11.60 17.44
CA VAL A 182 4.44 11.99 18.66
C VAL A 182 5.58 12.99 18.43
N ASP A 183 6.07 13.11 17.20
CA ASP A 183 7.15 14.04 16.86
C ASP A 183 6.64 15.48 16.69
N THR A 184 5.32 15.68 16.47
CA THR A 184 4.74 16.98 16.10
C THR A 184 3.57 17.41 16.96
N GLU A 185 2.79 16.48 17.53
CA GLU A 185 1.58 16.77 18.27
C GLU A 185 1.77 16.51 19.77
N GLU A 186 1.25 17.44 20.60
CA GLU A 186 1.27 17.31 22.07
C GLU A 186 -0.09 16.90 22.64
N SER A 187 -1.17 16.98 21.84
CA SER A 187 -2.54 16.69 22.22
C SER A 187 -3.36 16.26 21.01
N ASN A 188 -4.38 15.43 21.22
CA ASN A 188 -5.39 15.13 20.20
C ASN A 188 -6.49 16.22 20.12
N TRP A 189 -6.36 17.31 20.87
CA TRP A 189 -7.30 18.43 20.89
C TRP A 189 -6.61 19.73 20.52
N THR A 190 -7.23 20.49 19.61
CA THR A 190 -6.78 21.86 19.26
C THR A 190 -7.91 22.87 19.44
N PHE A 191 -7.61 24.01 20.05
CA PHE A 191 -8.60 25.08 20.27
C PHE A 191 -8.84 25.88 18.99
N ASP A 192 -10.11 26.00 18.59
CA ASP A 192 -10.53 26.84 17.48
C ASP A 192 -11.03 28.22 18.00
N PRO A 193 -10.36 29.33 17.64
CA PRO A 193 -10.75 30.65 18.12
C PRO A 193 -12.02 31.19 17.47
N VAL A 194 -12.48 30.65 16.34
CA VAL A 194 -13.70 31.08 15.64
C VAL A 194 -14.91 30.47 16.35
N ARG A 195 -14.95 29.17 16.53
CA ARG A 195 -16.01 28.45 17.21
C ARG A 195 -15.92 28.58 18.76
N LYS A 196 -14.71 28.86 19.28
CA LYS A 196 -14.37 28.92 20.70
C LYS A 196 -14.57 27.60 21.44
N GLN A 197 -14.36 26.52 20.75
CA GLN A 197 -14.36 25.14 21.23
C GLN A 197 -13.07 24.44 20.80
N PHE A 198 -12.80 23.26 21.36
CA PHE A 198 -11.76 22.37 20.91
C PHE A 198 -12.35 21.42 19.89
N TYR A 199 -11.57 21.11 18.82
CA TYR A 199 -11.85 20.01 17.89
C TYR A 199 -10.85 18.89 18.09
N TRP A 200 -11.32 17.67 17.88
CA TRP A 200 -10.53 16.46 17.94
C TRP A 200 -9.77 16.21 16.65
N HIS A 201 -8.56 15.67 16.75
CA HIS A 201 -7.75 15.17 15.64
C HIS A 201 -6.84 14.03 16.13
N ARG A 202 -6.84 12.91 15.44
CA ARG A 202 -5.95 11.79 15.77
C ARG A 202 -4.56 11.93 15.16
N PHE A 203 -4.47 12.66 14.04
CA PHE A 203 -3.26 12.93 13.28
C PHE A 203 -2.83 14.38 13.49
N PHE A 204 -2.45 15.10 12.44
CA PHE A 204 -2.06 16.49 12.59
C PHE A 204 -3.20 17.40 13.02
N SER A 205 -2.87 18.46 13.75
CA SER A 205 -3.83 19.48 14.17
C SER A 205 -4.56 20.18 13.02
N HIS A 206 -4.04 20.08 11.79
CA HIS A 206 -4.71 20.57 10.59
C HIS A 206 -5.59 19.51 9.87
N GLN A 207 -5.79 18.37 10.52
CA GLN A 207 -6.61 17.26 10.03
C GLN A 207 -7.71 16.94 11.06
N PRO A 208 -8.76 17.81 11.19
CA PRO A 208 -9.86 17.58 12.13
C PRO A 208 -10.62 16.30 11.78
N ASP A 209 -10.93 15.50 12.79
CA ASP A 209 -11.64 14.23 12.65
C ASP A 209 -13.14 14.45 12.45
N LEU A 210 -13.70 13.67 11.54
CA LEU A 210 -15.14 13.64 11.25
C LEU A 210 -15.92 12.96 12.37
N ASN A 211 -17.11 13.46 12.67
CA ASN A 211 -18.00 12.93 13.70
C ASN A 211 -18.90 11.82 13.14
N TYR A 212 -18.49 10.58 13.24
CA TYR A 212 -19.28 9.42 12.77
C TYR A 212 -20.51 9.08 13.61
N ASP A 213 -20.68 9.70 14.79
CA ASP A 213 -21.96 9.63 15.51
C ASP A 213 -23.07 10.41 14.77
N ASN A 214 -22.70 11.30 13.85
CA ASN A 214 -23.64 11.99 12.97
C ASN A 214 -23.93 11.12 11.71
N PRO A 215 -25.18 10.63 11.53
CA PRO A 215 -25.53 9.83 10.35
C PRO A 215 -25.31 10.56 9.02
N ALA A 216 -25.37 11.90 9.01
CA ALA A 216 -25.12 12.67 7.79
C ALA A 216 -23.64 12.59 7.35
N VAL A 217 -22.69 12.43 8.27
CA VAL A 217 -21.29 12.19 7.97
C VAL A 217 -21.10 10.80 7.33
N GLN A 218 -21.76 9.78 7.91
CA GLN A 218 -21.70 8.43 7.36
C GLN A 218 -22.24 8.38 5.93
N GLU A 219 -23.39 9.02 5.67
CA GLU A 219 -23.97 9.06 4.32
C GLU A 219 -23.10 9.87 3.35
N ALA A 220 -22.56 11.02 3.76
CA ALA A 220 -21.65 11.81 2.95
C ALA A 220 -20.42 11.02 2.50
N MET A 221 -19.86 10.18 3.38
CA MET A 221 -18.72 9.32 3.03
C MET A 221 -19.12 8.14 2.11
N ILE A 222 -20.33 7.63 2.25
CA ILE A 222 -20.90 6.65 1.29
C ILE A 222 -21.10 7.29 -0.08
N ASP A 223 -21.53 8.55 -0.16
CA ASP A 223 -21.68 9.26 -1.42
C ASP A 223 -20.32 9.53 -2.08
N VAL A 224 -19.28 9.85 -1.31
CA VAL A 224 -17.89 9.92 -1.84
C VAL A 224 -17.46 8.58 -2.41
N LEU A 225 -17.73 7.49 -1.69
CA LEU A 225 -17.40 6.12 -2.14
C LEU A 225 -18.12 5.81 -3.46
N ARG A 226 -19.42 6.08 -3.56
CA ARG A 226 -20.22 5.86 -4.78
C ARG A 226 -19.68 6.68 -5.95
N PHE A 227 -19.40 7.97 -5.75
CA PHE A 227 -18.92 8.86 -6.80
C PHE A 227 -17.69 8.27 -7.54
N TRP A 228 -16.68 7.82 -6.81
CA TRP A 228 -15.47 7.26 -7.44
C TRP A 228 -15.70 5.88 -8.04
N LEU A 229 -16.58 5.05 -7.44
CA LEU A 229 -16.96 3.76 -8.00
C LEU A 229 -17.76 3.90 -9.29
N ASP A 230 -18.63 4.88 -9.39
CA ASP A 230 -19.39 5.20 -10.60
C ASP A 230 -18.46 5.62 -11.74
N LEU A 231 -17.37 6.34 -11.46
CA LEU A 231 -16.32 6.64 -12.44
C LEU A 231 -15.56 5.39 -12.92
N GLY A 232 -15.61 4.29 -12.17
CA GLY A 232 -15.11 2.99 -12.60
C GLY A 232 -13.86 2.48 -11.88
N ILE A 233 -13.48 2.98 -10.72
CA ILE A 233 -12.38 2.41 -9.93
C ILE A 233 -12.68 0.98 -9.49
N ASP A 234 -11.63 0.22 -9.16
CA ASP A 234 -11.74 -1.19 -8.76
C ASP A 234 -11.81 -1.37 -7.24
N GLY A 235 -11.76 -0.31 -6.47
CA GLY A 235 -11.89 -0.34 -5.01
C GLY A 235 -11.09 0.73 -4.30
N PHE A 236 -11.03 0.59 -2.98
CA PHE A 236 -10.34 1.54 -2.10
C PHE A 236 -9.38 0.88 -1.14
N ARG A 237 -8.31 1.55 -0.82
CA ARG A 237 -7.61 1.40 0.45
C ARG A 237 -8.26 2.39 1.43
N LEU A 238 -8.80 1.87 2.51
CA LEU A 238 -9.45 2.65 3.55
C LEU A 238 -8.40 3.10 4.57
N ASP A 239 -8.12 4.39 4.58
CA ASP A 239 -7.14 5.03 5.45
C ASP A 239 -7.64 5.09 6.89
N ALA A 240 -6.75 4.77 7.83
CA ALA A 240 -6.93 5.03 9.27
C ALA A 240 -8.26 4.51 9.87
N VAL A 241 -8.76 3.37 9.39
CA VAL A 241 -10.08 2.85 9.80
C VAL A 241 -10.25 2.55 11.28
N PRO A 242 -9.23 2.24 12.11
CA PRO A 242 -9.43 2.01 13.54
C PRO A 242 -9.99 3.19 14.33
N TYR A 243 -9.90 4.41 13.79
CA TYR A 243 -10.04 5.66 14.57
C TYR A 243 -11.36 6.42 14.33
N LEU A 244 -12.35 5.84 13.63
CA LEU A 244 -13.55 6.54 13.15
C LEU A 244 -14.49 7.02 14.26
N PHE A 245 -14.45 6.41 15.44
CA PHE A 245 -15.35 6.75 16.55
C PHE A 245 -14.58 7.01 17.85
N GLU A 246 -15.10 7.91 18.69
CA GLU A 246 -14.54 8.23 20.00
C GLU A 246 -15.49 7.81 21.12
N ARG A 247 -14.95 7.16 22.16
CA ARG A 247 -15.70 6.78 23.35
C ARG A 247 -14.88 7.03 24.62
N GLU A 248 -15.50 7.62 25.63
CA GLU A 248 -14.87 7.79 26.94
C GLU A 248 -14.49 6.44 27.56
N ASN A 249 -13.37 6.42 28.26
CA ASN A 249 -12.79 5.24 28.90
C ASN A 249 -12.40 4.11 27.91
N THR A 250 -12.11 4.48 26.69
CA THR A 250 -11.52 3.60 25.67
C THR A 250 -10.30 4.29 25.06
N ASN A 251 -9.49 3.53 24.30
CA ASN A 251 -8.40 4.10 23.51
C ASN A 251 -8.87 4.75 22.18
N CYS A 252 -10.19 4.74 21.90
CA CYS A 252 -10.79 5.18 20.64
C CYS A 252 -10.21 4.45 19.41
N GLU A 253 -9.99 3.16 19.54
CA GLU A 253 -9.51 2.29 18.43
C GLU A 253 -10.35 1.02 18.40
N ASN A 254 -10.62 0.50 17.19
CA ASN A 254 -11.32 -0.78 16.95
C ASN A 254 -12.69 -0.89 17.63
N LEU A 255 -13.43 0.20 17.68
CA LEU A 255 -14.74 0.20 18.37
C LEU A 255 -15.80 -0.56 17.55
N PRO A 256 -16.80 -1.18 18.21
CA PRO A 256 -17.87 -1.91 17.52
C PRO A 256 -18.62 -1.08 16.48
N GLU A 257 -18.74 0.24 16.71
CA GLU A 257 -19.37 1.17 15.78
C GLU A 257 -18.57 1.33 14.50
N THR A 258 -17.24 1.30 14.59
CA THR A 258 -16.34 1.29 13.42
C THR A 258 -16.62 0.07 12.54
N HIS A 259 -16.65 -1.12 13.13
CA HIS A 259 -16.98 -2.37 12.42
C HIS A 259 -18.38 -2.34 11.79
N ALA A 260 -19.37 -1.79 12.51
CA ALA A 260 -20.73 -1.63 11.98
C ALA A 260 -20.77 -0.73 10.73
N PHE A 261 -20.02 0.37 10.73
CA PHE A 261 -19.92 1.25 9.56
C PHE A 261 -19.17 0.58 8.40
N LEU A 262 -18.10 -0.16 8.65
CA LEU A 262 -17.39 -0.90 7.61
C LEU A 262 -18.25 -2.00 6.99
N LYS A 263 -19.11 -2.68 7.77
CA LYS A 263 -20.13 -3.61 7.24
C LYS A 263 -21.13 -2.89 6.34
N HIS A 264 -21.51 -1.67 6.67
CA HIS A 264 -22.36 -0.85 5.81
C HIS A 264 -21.66 -0.51 4.49
N CYS A 265 -20.40 -0.04 4.51
CA CYS A 265 -19.60 0.18 3.31
C CYS A 265 -19.49 -1.09 2.45
N ARG A 266 -19.19 -2.23 3.09
CA ARG A 266 -19.11 -3.52 2.39
C ARG A 266 -20.42 -3.91 1.74
N LYS A 267 -21.54 -3.70 2.41
CA LYS A 267 -22.86 -3.98 1.86
C LYS A 267 -23.14 -3.15 0.60
N VAL A 268 -22.81 -1.87 0.60
CA VAL A 268 -22.92 -1.00 -0.58
C VAL A 268 -22.08 -1.57 -1.74
N ILE A 269 -20.84 -1.99 -1.46
CA ILE A 269 -19.97 -2.60 -2.47
C ILE A 269 -20.58 -3.88 -3.05
N ASP A 270 -21.04 -4.79 -2.20
CA ASP A 270 -21.55 -6.09 -2.65
C ASP A 270 -22.87 -5.96 -3.45
N ASP A 271 -23.73 -5.03 -3.04
CA ASP A 271 -25.04 -4.81 -3.67
C ASP A 271 -24.96 -3.99 -4.96
N GLU A 272 -24.15 -2.92 -4.99
CA GLU A 272 -24.14 -1.93 -6.08
C GLU A 272 -22.93 -2.10 -7.02
N TYR A 273 -21.78 -2.58 -6.51
CA TYR A 273 -20.48 -2.62 -7.21
C TYR A 273 -19.76 -3.96 -7.10
N PRO A 274 -20.35 -5.08 -7.54
CA PRO A 274 -19.77 -6.40 -7.35
C PRO A 274 -18.38 -6.51 -7.98
N GLY A 275 -17.44 -7.14 -7.24
CA GLY A 275 -16.06 -7.31 -7.67
C GLY A 275 -15.13 -6.13 -7.36
N ARG A 276 -15.61 -5.10 -6.67
CA ARG A 276 -14.76 -4.04 -6.10
C ARG A 276 -14.21 -4.47 -4.76
N VAL A 277 -13.06 -3.89 -4.36
CA VAL A 277 -12.33 -4.30 -3.15
C VAL A 277 -12.25 -3.17 -2.13
N LEU A 278 -12.34 -3.53 -0.85
CA LEU A 278 -11.97 -2.68 0.29
C LEU A 278 -10.73 -3.28 0.95
N LEU A 279 -9.67 -2.50 1.06
CA LEU A 279 -8.41 -2.86 1.71
C LEU A 279 -8.24 -1.99 2.96
N ALA A 280 -8.34 -2.57 4.14
CA ALA A 280 -8.21 -1.85 5.42
C ALA A 280 -6.75 -1.52 5.75
N GLU A 281 -6.50 -0.27 6.14
CA GLU A 281 -5.32 0.08 6.90
C GLU A 281 -5.64 0.04 8.39
N ALA A 282 -5.31 -1.06 9.02
CA ALA A 282 -5.41 -1.27 10.45
C ALA A 282 -4.05 -1.73 10.99
N ASN A 283 -3.25 -0.79 11.51
CA ASN A 283 -1.94 -1.08 12.08
C ASN A 283 -2.13 -1.59 13.52
N GLN A 284 -2.56 -2.85 13.64
CA GLN A 284 -2.90 -3.53 14.89
C GLN A 284 -2.26 -4.91 14.94
N TRP A 285 -2.34 -5.60 16.09
CA TRP A 285 -1.92 -6.99 16.21
C TRP A 285 -2.79 -7.91 15.34
N PRO A 286 -2.26 -9.05 14.85
CA PRO A 286 -3.00 -9.92 13.93
C PRO A 286 -4.37 -10.35 14.46
N ALA A 287 -4.51 -10.56 15.77
CA ALA A 287 -5.77 -10.94 16.39
C ALA A 287 -6.85 -9.85 16.29
N ASP A 288 -6.44 -8.57 16.33
CA ASP A 288 -7.34 -7.43 16.20
C ASP A 288 -7.65 -7.14 14.73
N VAL A 289 -6.64 -7.28 13.85
CA VAL A 289 -6.81 -7.02 12.40
C VAL A 289 -7.80 -8.00 11.77
N VAL A 290 -7.87 -9.25 12.21
CA VAL A 290 -8.79 -10.23 11.60
C VAL A 290 -10.26 -9.85 11.76
N GLU A 291 -10.62 -9.01 12.74
CA GLU A 291 -11.98 -8.50 12.92
C GLU A 291 -12.41 -7.62 11.74
N TYR A 292 -11.47 -6.94 11.05
CA TYR A 292 -11.74 -6.13 9.86
C TYR A 292 -12.11 -6.92 8.60
N PHE A 293 -12.01 -8.23 8.62
CA PHE A 293 -12.58 -9.09 7.58
C PHE A 293 -14.05 -9.42 7.82
N GLY A 294 -14.56 -9.17 9.04
CA GLY A 294 -15.93 -9.45 9.46
C GLY A 294 -16.16 -10.92 9.83
N ASP A 295 -17.42 -11.31 9.83
CA ASP A 295 -17.85 -12.62 10.29
C ASP A 295 -17.38 -13.75 9.34
N PRO A 296 -16.54 -14.68 9.81
CA PRO A 296 -16.05 -15.79 8.98
C PRO A 296 -17.17 -16.74 8.52
N ASP A 297 -18.27 -16.86 9.26
CA ASP A 297 -19.40 -17.73 8.90
C ASP A 297 -20.17 -17.20 7.68
N THR A 298 -20.08 -15.90 7.39
CA THR A 298 -20.64 -15.27 6.19
C THR A 298 -19.66 -15.24 5.01
N GLY A 299 -18.40 -15.65 5.23
CA GLY A 299 -17.31 -15.52 4.28
C GLY A 299 -16.59 -14.17 4.35
N GLY A 300 -16.91 -13.35 5.37
CA GLY A 300 -16.43 -12.01 5.58
C GLY A 300 -17.39 -10.95 5.06
N ASP A 301 -17.82 -10.04 5.94
CA ASP A 301 -18.81 -8.98 5.66
C ASP A 301 -18.29 -7.56 5.94
N GLU A 302 -16.97 -7.40 6.09
CA GLU A 302 -16.29 -6.11 6.19
C GLU A 302 -15.29 -5.93 5.04
N CYS A 303 -14.01 -5.66 5.32
CA CYS A 303 -13.04 -5.47 4.25
C CYS A 303 -12.64 -6.79 3.58
N HIS A 304 -12.39 -6.74 2.29
CA HIS A 304 -11.88 -7.88 1.51
C HIS A 304 -10.41 -8.16 1.81
N MET A 305 -9.67 -7.11 2.11
CA MET A 305 -8.24 -7.17 2.41
C MET A 305 -7.92 -6.32 3.64
N ALA A 306 -6.87 -6.69 4.33
CA ALA A 306 -6.20 -5.86 5.34
C ALA A 306 -4.69 -6.02 5.24
N PHE A 307 -3.92 -4.98 5.55
CA PHE A 307 -2.47 -5.07 5.59
C PHE A 307 -2.00 -5.88 6.80
N HIS A 308 -1.03 -6.76 6.58
CA HIS A 308 -0.36 -7.50 7.65
C HIS A 308 0.85 -6.71 8.16
N PHE A 309 0.62 -5.58 8.84
CA PHE A 309 1.69 -4.73 9.37
C PHE A 309 2.69 -5.46 10.27
N PRO A 310 2.27 -6.35 11.19
CA PRO A 310 3.23 -7.01 12.09
C PRO A 310 4.25 -7.92 11.39
N LEU A 311 3.96 -8.44 10.20
CA LEU A 311 4.87 -9.29 9.44
C LEU A 311 6.06 -8.50 8.87
N MET A 312 5.82 -7.29 8.40
CA MET A 312 6.80 -6.47 7.70
C MET A 312 8.09 -6.24 8.54
N PRO A 313 8.07 -5.65 9.76
CA PRO A 313 9.28 -5.45 10.54
C PRO A 313 9.97 -6.78 10.92
N ARG A 314 9.21 -7.86 11.04
CA ARG A 314 9.75 -9.18 11.42
C ARG A 314 10.51 -9.86 10.29
N ILE A 315 10.21 -9.55 9.03
CA ILE A 315 11.05 -9.99 7.90
C ILE A 315 12.44 -9.35 8.02
N PHE A 316 12.52 -8.03 8.27
CA PHE A 316 13.78 -7.33 8.49
C PHE A 316 14.55 -7.88 9.70
N MET A 317 13.84 -8.09 10.80
CA MET A 317 14.42 -8.64 12.03
C MET A 317 14.96 -10.06 11.83
N ALA A 318 14.23 -10.92 11.12
CA ALA A 318 14.60 -12.31 10.88
C ALA A 318 15.92 -12.41 10.08
N VAL A 319 16.06 -11.63 9.01
CA VAL A 319 17.28 -11.62 8.21
C VAL A 319 18.44 -11.02 9.01
N ARG A 320 18.21 -9.93 9.76
CA ARG A 320 19.29 -9.31 10.56
C ARG A 320 19.76 -10.19 11.72
N ARG A 321 18.86 -10.96 12.33
CA ARG A 321 19.17 -11.95 13.38
C ARG A 321 19.63 -13.27 12.81
N GLU A 322 19.62 -13.47 11.51
CA GLU A 322 19.89 -14.73 10.83
C GLU A 322 19.05 -15.90 11.40
N SER A 323 17.76 -15.63 11.67
CA SER A 323 16.86 -16.57 12.35
C SER A 323 15.44 -16.44 11.83
N ARG A 324 14.79 -17.57 11.51
CA ARG A 324 13.40 -17.60 11.03
C ARG A 324 12.37 -17.25 12.10
N PHE A 325 12.72 -17.35 13.38
CA PHE A 325 11.75 -17.26 14.48
C PHE A 325 10.88 -16.01 14.47
N PRO A 326 11.36 -14.79 14.19
CA PRO A 326 10.48 -13.63 14.13
C PRO A 326 9.34 -13.77 13.11
N ILE A 327 9.60 -14.39 11.96
CA ILE A 327 8.57 -14.66 10.94
C ILE A 327 7.67 -15.81 11.38
N SER A 328 8.26 -16.93 11.84
CA SER A 328 7.50 -18.11 12.26
C SER A 328 6.53 -17.81 13.41
N GLU A 329 6.98 -17.02 14.39
CA GLU A 329 6.18 -16.65 15.56
C GLU A 329 4.98 -15.77 15.17
N ILE A 330 5.18 -14.75 14.34
CA ILE A 330 4.08 -13.87 13.96
C ILE A 330 3.06 -14.58 13.05
N LEU A 331 3.52 -15.44 12.14
CA LEU A 331 2.63 -16.22 11.30
C LEU A 331 1.84 -17.26 12.12
N ALA A 332 2.46 -17.85 13.16
CA ALA A 332 1.75 -18.74 14.08
C ALA A 332 0.71 -18.02 14.96
N GLN A 333 0.92 -16.73 15.24
CA GLN A 333 -0.03 -15.88 15.97
C GLN A 333 -1.10 -15.27 15.07
N THR A 334 -0.95 -15.37 13.74
CA THR A 334 -1.93 -14.84 12.79
C THR A 334 -3.11 -15.80 12.68
N PRO A 335 -4.32 -15.40 13.10
CA PRO A 335 -5.50 -16.25 12.98
C PRO A 335 -5.87 -16.52 11.51
N PRO A 336 -6.63 -17.60 11.23
CA PRO A 336 -7.19 -17.83 9.91
C PRO A 336 -8.17 -16.70 9.53
N ILE A 337 -8.19 -16.36 8.25
CA ILE A 337 -9.09 -15.36 7.68
C ILE A 337 -10.19 -16.04 6.86
N PRO A 338 -11.34 -15.36 6.60
CA PRO A 338 -12.39 -15.87 5.73
C PRO A 338 -11.86 -16.29 4.35
N GLU A 339 -12.48 -17.31 3.73
CA GLU A 339 -12.01 -17.80 2.41
C GLU A 339 -12.01 -16.72 1.34
N MET A 340 -12.95 -15.78 1.39
CA MET A 340 -13.05 -14.67 0.41
C MET A 340 -12.17 -13.48 0.76
N ALA A 341 -11.42 -13.54 1.85
CA ALA A 341 -10.51 -12.47 2.27
C ALA A 341 -9.05 -12.75 1.87
N GLN A 342 -8.20 -11.71 1.96
CA GLN A 342 -6.76 -11.84 1.72
C GLN A 342 -5.97 -10.81 2.52
N TRP A 343 -4.79 -11.20 3.00
CA TRP A 343 -3.79 -10.28 3.51
C TRP A 343 -3.13 -9.48 2.39
N GLY A 344 -2.91 -8.18 2.60
CA GLY A 344 -1.96 -7.38 1.83
C GLY A 344 -0.61 -7.40 2.54
N ILE A 345 0.45 -7.81 1.86
CA ILE A 345 1.81 -7.84 2.42
C ILE A 345 2.74 -6.93 1.65
N PHE A 346 3.62 -6.25 2.36
CA PHE A 346 4.55 -5.27 1.77
C PHE A 346 5.85 -5.21 2.57
N LEU A 347 6.90 -4.69 1.96
CA LEU A 347 8.18 -4.43 2.62
C LEU A 347 8.34 -2.95 2.96
N ARG A 348 8.00 -2.08 2.03
CA ARG A 348 7.99 -0.63 2.17
C ARG A 348 6.78 -0.03 1.46
N ASN A 349 6.42 1.19 1.87
CA ASN A 349 5.40 2.03 1.28
C ASN A 349 5.84 3.50 1.35
N HIS A 350 4.92 4.44 1.12
CA HIS A 350 5.15 5.89 1.16
C HIS A 350 5.37 6.44 2.59
N ASP A 351 5.10 5.65 3.63
CA ASP A 351 5.28 6.03 5.03
C ASP A 351 6.54 5.41 5.64
N GLU A 352 6.75 5.63 6.92
CA GLU A 352 7.80 4.98 7.68
C GLU A 352 7.57 3.47 7.79
N LEU A 353 8.64 2.69 7.91
CA LEU A 353 8.59 1.32 8.39
C LEU A 353 8.15 1.36 9.85
N THR A 354 6.85 1.17 10.09
CA THR A 354 6.28 1.29 11.42
C THR A 354 6.78 0.22 12.38
N LEU A 355 7.08 0.61 13.61
CA LEU A 355 7.49 -0.25 14.70
C LEU A 355 6.49 -0.20 15.87
N GLU A 356 5.23 0.13 15.60
CA GLU A 356 4.17 0.14 16.61
C GLU A 356 3.79 -1.27 17.05
N MET A 357 3.74 -2.22 16.10
CA MET A 357 3.34 -3.61 16.35
C MET A 357 4.54 -4.53 16.58
N VAL A 358 5.51 -4.06 17.35
CA VAL A 358 6.64 -4.81 17.88
C VAL A 358 6.81 -4.51 19.37
N THR A 359 7.52 -5.35 20.10
CA THR A 359 7.84 -5.07 21.52
C THR A 359 8.85 -3.93 21.63
N ASP A 360 8.97 -3.33 22.81
CA ASP A 360 9.97 -2.27 23.05
C ASP A 360 11.40 -2.75 22.79
N GLU A 361 11.73 -3.99 23.17
CA GLU A 361 13.04 -4.60 22.92
C GLU A 361 13.28 -4.80 21.41
N GLU A 362 12.28 -5.21 20.68
CA GLU A 362 12.33 -5.35 19.21
C GLU A 362 12.48 -3.99 18.54
N ARG A 363 11.79 -2.97 19.03
CA ARG A 363 11.88 -1.60 18.52
C ARG A 363 13.28 -1.03 18.70
N ASP A 364 13.83 -1.16 19.90
CA ASP A 364 15.20 -0.71 20.20
C ASP A 364 16.23 -1.43 19.34
N TYR A 365 16.07 -2.74 19.14
CA TYR A 365 16.90 -3.51 18.23
C TYR A 365 16.80 -3.01 16.78
N MET A 366 15.60 -2.78 16.27
CA MET A 366 15.38 -2.28 14.91
C MET A 366 15.99 -0.90 14.72
N TYR A 367 15.85 0.01 15.67
CA TYR A 367 16.49 1.31 15.63
C TYR A 367 18.03 1.21 15.64
N ALA A 368 18.60 0.36 16.45
CA ALA A 368 20.05 0.17 16.53
C ALA A 368 20.63 -0.36 15.20
N GLU A 369 19.90 -1.27 14.55
CA GLU A 369 20.35 -1.90 13.31
C GLU A 369 20.08 -1.07 12.04
N TYR A 370 18.92 -0.42 11.95
CA TYR A 370 18.43 0.18 10.71
C TYR A 370 18.30 1.71 10.71
N ALA A 371 18.39 2.36 11.88
CA ALA A 371 18.24 3.81 12.02
C ALA A 371 19.35 4.45 12.85
N LYS A 372 20.59 4.25 12.39
CA LYS A 372 21.82 4.74 13.06
C LYS A 372 21.92 6.25 13.10
N ASP A 373 21.30 6.96 12.17
CA ASP A 373 21.18 8.42 12.16
C ASP A 373 19.75 8.81 12.62
N PRO A 374 19.60 9.78 13.55
CA PRO A 374 18.28 10.23 14.00
C PRO A 374 17.34 10.65 12.88
N ARG A 375 17.88 11.19 11.78
CA ARG A 375 17.10 11.58 10.59
C ARG A 375 16.47 10.40 9.83
N MET A 376 16.88 9.17 10.13
CA MET A 376 16.26 7.97 9.59
C MET A 376 14.99 7.57 10.34
N LYS A 377 14.68 8.23 11.47
CA LYS A 377 13.47 7.99 12.26
C LYS A 377 12.38 8.99 11.90
N ALA A 378 11.14 8.54 12.01
CA ALA A 378 9.95 9.38 12.00
C ALA A 378 8.89 8.70 12.86
N ASN A 379 8.23 9.45 13.75
CA ASN A 379 7.25 8.92 14.69
C ASN A 379 7.74 7.63 15.39
N VAL A 380 6.98 6.55 15.30
CA VAL A 380 7.38 5.23 15.84
C VAL A 380 7.84 4.33 14.69
N GLY A 381 8.81 4.80 13.88
CA GLY A 381 9.23 4.04 12.70
C GLY A 381 10.55 4.50 12.08
N ILE A 382 10.87 3.92 10.93
CA ILE A 382 12.09 4.13 10.16
C ILE A 382 11.74 4.60 8.75
N ARG A 383 12.07 5.84 8.41
CA ARG A 383 11.81 6.44 7.09
C ARG A 383 12.95 6.18 6.11
N ARG A 384 13.08 4.94 5.67
CA ARG A 384 14.08 4.49 4.70
C ARG A 384 13.43 3.65 3.60
N ARG A 385 13.97 3.67 2.39
CA ARG A 385 13.60 2.75 1.32
C ARG A 385 14.25 1.37 1.48
N LEU A 386 13.75 0.38 0.73
CA LEU A 386 14.20 -1.01 0.81
C LEU A 386 15.71 -1.15 0.57
N ALA A 387 16.22 -0.64 -0.54
CA ALA A 387 17.63 -0.83 -0.91
C ALA A 387 18.60 -0.23 0.12
N PRO A 388 18.40 0.99 0.67
CA PRO A 388 19.23 1.50 1.76
C PRO A 388 19.12 0.74 3.07
N LEU A 389 17.94 0.22 3.42
CA LEU A 389 17.78 -0.64 4.60
C LEU A 389 18.62 -1.91 4.50
N LEU A 390 18.81 -2.42 3.29
CA LEU A 390 19.58 -3.63 2.98
C LEU A 390 21.02 -3.33 2.51
N GLU A 391 21.52 -2.10 2.77
CA GLU A 391 22.89 -1.66 2.46
C GLU A 391 23.24 -1.86 0.96
N ASN A 392 22.23 -1.83 0.09
CA ASN A 392 22.33 -2.11 -1.36
C ASN A 392 22.89 -3.52 -1.69
N ASP A 393 22.77 -4.46 -0.75
CA ASP A 393 23.16 -5.85 -0.99
C ASP A 393 22.13 -6.53 -1.90
N ARG A 394 22.55 -6.84 -3.11
CA ARG A 394 21.71 -7.44 -4.15
C ARG A 394 21.08 -8.76 -3.70
N ASN A 395 21.82 -9.62 -3.01
CA ASN A 395 21.30 -10.91 -2.55
C ASN A 395 20.22 -10.74 -1.49
N GLN A 396 20.39 -9.76 -0.58
CA GLN A 396 19.36 -9.44 0.40
C GLN A 396 18.10 -8.88 -0.26
N ILE A 397 18.25 -7.93 -1.22
CA ILE A 397 17.09 -7.35 -1.94
C ILE A 397 16.30 -8.46 -2.67
N GLU A 398 17.00 -9.38 -3.33
CA GLU A 398 16.37 -10.52 -3.99
C GLU A 398 15.67 -11.46 -3.00
N LEU A 399 16.31 -11.79 -1.87
CA LEU A 399 15.72 -12.63 -0.82
C LEU A 399 14.46 -11.99 -0.24
N PHE A 400 14.49 -10.70 0.11
CA PHE A 400 13.33 -9.98 0.64
C PHE A 400 12.18 -9.96 -0.37
N THR A 401 12.48 -9.66 -1.63
CA THR A 401 11.48 -9.65 -2.70
C THR A 401 10.92 -11.06 -2.94
N ALA A 402 11.75 -12.10 -2.91
CA ALA A 402 11.29 -13.48 -3.04
C ALA A 402 10.35 -13.87 -1.89
N MET A 403 10.67 -13.49 -0.64
CA MET A 403 9.77 -13.71 0.50
C MET A 403 8.46 -12.93 0.34
N LEU A 404 8.51 -11.65 -0.06
CA LEU A 404 7.30 -10.86 -0.35
C LEU A 404 6.40 -11.55 -1.38
N LEU A 405 6.98 -12.12 -2.42
CA LEU A 405 6.24 -12.74 -3.52
C LEU A 405 5.77 -14.17 -3.22
N SER A 406 6.18 -14.79 -2.13
CA SER A 406 5.86 -16.20 -1.84
C SER A 406 5.21 -16.46 -0.47
N LEU A 407 5.32 -15.54 0.48
CA LEU A 407 4.59 -15.61 1.76
C LEU A 407 3.06 -15.45 1.54
N PRO A 408 2.22 -15.87 2.51
CA PRO A 408 0.77 -15.76 2.39
C PRO A 408 0.31 -14.31 2.27
N GLY A 409 -0.37 -13.99 1.19
CA GLY A 409 -0.91 -12.66 0.93
C GLY A 409 -0.69 -12.18 -0.50
N SER A 410 -1.36 -11.07 -0.83
CA SER A 410 -1.14 -10.35 -2.08
C SER A 410 -0.03 -9.32 -1.88
N PRO A 411 1.04 -9.39 -2.68
CA PRO A 411 2.19 -8.50 -2.51
C PRO A 411 1.88 -7.11 -3.01
N VAL A 412 2.36 -6.11 -2.28
CA VAL A 412 2.37 -4.70 -2.67
C VAL A 412 3.81 -4.26 -2.85
N LEU A 413 4.16 -3.83 -4.06
CA LEU A 413 5.45 -3.24 -4.40
C LEU A 413 5.34 -1.72 -4.29
N TYR A 414 6.36 -1.07 -3.75
CA TYR A 414 6.45 0.39 -3.73
C TYR A 414 7.25 0.89 -4.93
N TYR A 415 6.77 1.93 -5.63
CA TYR A 415 7.43 2.42 -6.84
C TYR A 415 8.93 2.65 -6.64
N GLY A 416 9.73 2.18 -7.58
CA GLY A 416 11.19 2.31 -7.56
C GLY A 416 11.93 1.23 -6.76
N ASP A 417 11.26 0.41 -5.96
CA ASP A 417 11.92 -0.71 -5.27
C ASP A 417 12.40 -1.77 -6.28
N GLU A 418 11.70 -1.93 -7.41
CA GLU A 418 12.07 -2.84 -8.49
C GLU A 418 13.39 -2.48 -9.20
N ILE A 419 13.85 -1.23 -9.05
CA ILE A 419 15.17 -0.78 -9.55
C ILE A 419 16.18 -0.53 -8.43
N GLY A 420 15.79 -0.69 -7.16
CA GLY A 420 16.65 -0.41 -6.01
C GLY A 420 16.85 1.07 -5.73
N MET A 421 15.80 1.91 -5.89
CA MET A 421 15.86 3.33 -5.53
C MET A 421 16.25 3.52 -4.07
N GLY A 422 17.10 4.51 -3.83
CA GLY A 422 17.42 4.98 -2.48
C GLY A 422 16.51 6.09 -2.00
N ASP A 423 16.81 6.56 -0.78
CA ASP A 423 16.11 7.66 -0.12
C ASP A 423 17.02 8.86 0.11
N ILE A 424 16.41 9.99 0.53
CA ILE A 424 17.13 11.23 0.90
C ILE A 424 16.78 11.56 2.35
N ILE A 425 17.59 11.08 3.31
CA ILE A 425 17.34 11.27 4.76
C ILE A 425 17.39 12.74 5.22
N TRP A 426 17.87 13.66 4.37
CA TRP A 426 17.98 15.08 4.66
C TRP A 426 16.67 15.85 4.48
N LEU A 427 15.70 15.27 3.77
CA LEU A 427 14.38 15.84 3.60
C LEU A 427 13.55 15.66 4.88
N GLY A 428 12.62 16.58 5.09
CA GLY A 428 11.72 16.55 6.25
C GLY A 428 10.69 15.41 6.16
N ASP A 429 9.97 15.18 7.23
CA ASP A 429 8.89 14.19 7.33
C ASP A 429 9.23 12.88 6.58
N ARG A 430 8.33 12.37 5.76
CA ARG A 430 8.48 11.17 4.91
C ARG A 430 8.91 11.49 3.47
N ASP A 431 9.17 12.75 3.15
CA ASP A 431 9.56 13.21 1.80
C ASP A 431 10.79 12.47 1.24
N GLY A 432 11.71 12.07 2.13
CA GLY A 432 12.91 11.35 1.73
C GLY A 432 12.67 10.02 1.02
N VAL A 433 11.52 9.37 1.25
CA VAL A 433 11.11 8.13 0.59
C VAL A 433 10.11 8.37 -0.55
N ARG A 434 9.71 9.62 -0.79
CA ARG A 434 8.71 10.05 -1.79
C ARG A 434 9.32 10.84 -2.96
N THR A 435 10.61 10.64 -3.23
CA THR A 435 11.37 11.36 -4.27
C THR A 435 10.95 10.95 -5.69
N PRO A 436 11.21 11.79 -6.72
CA PRO A 436 10.89 11.50 -8.10
C PRO A 436 11.44 10.15 -8.58
N MET A 437 10.63 9.41 -9.35
CA MET A 437 11.03 8.15 -9.98
C MET A 437 12.20 8.36 -10.94
N GLN A 438 13.15 7.44 -10.95
CA GLN A 438 14.39 7.50 -11.70
C GLN A 438 14.26 6.73 -13.03
N TRP A 439 13.85 7.44 -14.09
CA TRP A 439 13.61 6.83 -15.40
C TRP A 439 14.87 6.72 -16.25
N THR A 440 15.67 7.80 -16.30
CA THR A 440 16.89 7.87 -17.15
C THR A 440 18.01 8.56 -16.39
N PRO A 441 19.27 8.44 -16.87
CA PRO A 441 20.39 9.19 -16.29
C PRO A 441 20.39 10.69 -16.63
N ASP A 442 19.40 11.17 -17.39
CA ASP A 442 19.29 12.55 -17.84
C ASP A 442 18.84 13.51 -16.71
N ARG A 443 18.79 14.79 -17.06
CA ARG A 443 18.33 15.86 -16.17
C ARG A 443 16.98 15.49 -15.52
N ASN A 444 16.86 15.79 -14.23
CA ASN A 444 15.68 15.48 -13.41
C ASN A 444 15.34 13.98 -13.37
N ALA A 445 16.34 13.11 -13.54
CA ALA A 445 16.13 11.65 -13.60
C ALA A 445 15.21 11.18 -14.74
N GLY A 446 15.01 11.99 -15.79
CA GLY A 446 14.00 11.73 -16.82
C GLY A 446 12.55 11.79 -16.32
N PHE A 447 12.33 12.24 -15.09
CA PHE A 447 11.02 12.39 -14.47
C PHE A 447 10.23 13.57 -15.04
N SER A 448 10.91 14.70 -15.26
CA SER A 448 10.32 15.99 -15.67
C SER A 448 11.20 16.75 -16.65
N LYS A 449 10.57 17.48 -17.55
CA LYS A 449 11.23 18.47 -18.44
C LYS A 449 11.31 19.87 -17.83
N ALA A 450 10.73 20.09 -16.66
CA ALA A 450 10.78 21.37 -15.92
C ALA A 450 12.20 21.81 -15.59
N ASN A 451 12.34 23.06 -15.17
CA ASN A 451 13.60 23.49 -14.55
C ASN A 451 13.80 22.77 -13.21
N PRO A 452 15.04 22.37 -12.85
CA PRO A 452 15.28 21.64 -11.59
C PRO A 452 14.76 22.34 -10.32
N GLY A 453 14.71 23.67 -10.33
CA GLY A 453 14.18 24.47 -9.21
C GLY A 453 12.65 24.50 -9.09
N GLN A 454 11.93 23.91 -10.05
CA GLN A 454 10.47 23.78 -10.03
C GLN A 454 10.01 22.41 -9.54
N LEU A 455 10.92 21.44 -9.42
CA LEU A 455 10.56 20.12 -8.97
C LEU A 455 10.01 20.18 -7.53
N TYR A 456 8.91 19.45 -7.28
CA TYR A 456 8.29 19.37 -5.95
C TYR A 456 9.25 18.83 -4.88
N LEU A 457 10.15 17.91 -5.25
CA LEU A 457 11.27 17.40 -4.47
C LEU A 457 12.49 17.16 -5.38
N PRO A 458 13.72 17.24 -4.87
CA PRO A 458 14.90 16.93 -5.65
C PRO A 458 14.97 15.42 -5.97
N PRO A 459 15.40 15.02 -7.17
CA PRO A 459 15.76 13.63 -7.45
C PRO A 459 17.00 13.24 -6.64
N ASN A 460 17.12 11.95 -6.32
CA ASN A 460 18.27 11.45 -5.57
C ASN A 460 19.56 11.59 -6.40
N GLN A 461 20.59 12.20 -5.82
CA GLN A 461 21.90 12.43 -6.42
C GLN A 461 23.04 11.73 -5.65
N ASP A 462 22.69 10.82 -4.73
CA ASP A 462 23.66 10.02 -4.00
C ASP A 462 24.54 9.20 -4.98
N PRO A 463 25.86 9.05 -4.75
CA PRO A 463 26.73 8.30 -5.65
C PRO A 463 26.32 6.83 -5.87
N ILE A 464 25.63 6.21 -4.89
CA ILE A 464 25.19 4.81 -4.96
C ILE A 464 23.76 4.72 -5.52
N TYR A 465 22.85 5.53 -4.99
CA TYR A 465 21.41 5.45 -5.24
C TYR A 465 20.89 6.50 -6.22
N GLY A 466 21.72 7.44 -6.62
CA GLY A 466 21.33 8.54 -7.51
C GLY A 466 20.92 8.05 -8.90
N TYR A 467 20.08 8.84 -9.55
CA TYR A 467 19.48 8.50 -10.85
C TYR A 467 20.50 8.25 -11.97
N GLN A 468 21.71 8.73 -11.84
CA GLN A 468 22.81 8.46 -12.80
C GLN A 468 23.29 7.01 -12.70
N SER A 469 23.17 6.38 -11.53
CA SER A 469 23.58 4.99 -11.26
C SER A 469 22.40 4.03 -11.26
N VAL A 470 21.25 4.46 -10.76
CA VAL A 470 20.02 3.66 -10.58
C VAL A 470 18.90 4.29 -11.40
N ASN A 471 18.55 3.67 -12.53
CA ASN A 471 17.43 4.14 -13.35
C ASN A 471 16.83 3.01 -14.20
N VAL A 472 15.60 3.20 -14.65
CA VAL A 472 14.86 2.22 -15.44
C VAL A 472 15.53 1.92 -16.76
N GLU A 473 15.99 2.96 -17.50
CA GLU A 473 16.58 2.79 -18.84
C GLU A 473 17.79 1.86 -18.80
N ALA A 474 18.78 2.16 -17.98
CA ALA A 474 19.99 1.35 -17.85
C ALA A 474 19.69 -0.08 -17.39
N GLN A 475 18.74 -0.26 -16.48
CA GLN A 475 18.38 -1.59 -15.98
C GLN A 475 17.56 -2.40 -16.97
N ARG A 476 16.71 -1.76 -17.77
CA ARG A 476 15.92 -2.44 -18.80
C ARG A 476 16.80 -3.13 -19.86
N ASP A 477 17.91 -2.49 -20.20
CA ASP A 477 18.86 -3.00 -21.19
C ASP A 477 19.81 -4.07 -20.65
N SER A 478 19.91 -4.24 -19.33
CA SER A 478 20.76 -5.22 -18.67
C SER A 478 19.96 -6.44 -18.21
N SER A 479 20.17 -7.58 -18.84
CA SER A 479 19.46 -8.84 -18.55
C SER A 479 19.63 -9.33 -17.10
N SER A 480 20.72 -8.96 -16.42
CA SER A 480 21.03 -9.32 -15.03
C SER A 480 20.65 -8.24 -14.03
N SER A 481 19.97 -7.17 -14.45
CA SER A 481 19.53 -6.08 -13.57
C SER A 481 18.50 -6.53 -12.53
N LEU A 482 18.35 -5.76 -11.46
CA LEU A 482 17.29 -5.98 -10.46
C LEU A 482 15.91 -5.89 -11.11
N LEU A 483 15.70 -4.93 -11.98
CA LEU A 483 14.44 -4.73 -12.71
C LEU A 483 14.03 -5.98 -13.52
N ASN A 484 14.94 -6.51 -14.34
CA ASN A 484 14.66 -7.70 -15.15
C ASN A 484 14.50 -8.97 -14.29
N TRP A 485 15.24 -9.06 -13.20
CA TRP A 485 15.08 -10.13 -12.22
C TRP A 485 13.70 -10.05 -11.55
N THR A 486 13.29 -8.87 -11.03
CA THR A 486 11.97 -8.65 -10.42
C THR A 486 10.84 -9.03 -11.38
N ARG A 487 10.92 -8.57 -12.63
CA ARG A 487 9.97 -8.93 -13.68
C ARG A 487 9.89 -10.45 -13.88
N THR A 488 11.02 -11.15 -13.86
CA THR A 488 11.08 -12.62 -13.99
C THR A 488 10.38 -13.28 -12.81
N MET A 489 10.63 -12.83 -11.59
CA MET A 489 9.99 -13.37 -10.38
C MET A 489 8.47 -13.16 -10.37
N LEU A 490 8.00 -11.99 -10.81
CA LEU A 490 6.58 -11.71 -11.00
C LEU A 490 5.95 -12.65 -12.05
N ALA A 491 6.66 -12.91 -13.15
CA ALA A 491 6.19 -13.85 -14.16
C ALA A 491 6.17 -15.31 -13.65
N VAL A 492 7.11 -15.71 -12.80
CA VAL A 492 7.10 -17.03 -12.14
C VAL A 492 5.91 -17.12 -11.19
N ARG A 493 5.72 -16.14 -10.29
CA ARG A 493 4.57 -16.12 -9.37
C ARG A 493 3.23 -16.25 -10.12
N ARG A 494 3.05 -15.54 -11.23
CA ARG A 494 1.81 -15.59 -12.01
C ARG A 494 1.52 -16.97 -12.62
N ARG A 495 2.55 -17.78 -12.89
CA ARG A 495 2.41 -19.14 -13.44
C ARG A 495 2.06 -20.19 -12.39
N HIS A 496 2.23 -19.87 -11.11
CA HIS A 496 2.02 -20.78 -9.99
C HIS A 496 0.94 -20.22 -9.06
N ALA A 497 -0.30 -20.73 -9.24
CA ALA A 497 -1.45 -20.26 -8.48
C ALA A 497 -1.31 -20.55 -6.97
N ALA A 498 -0.50 -21.53 -6.60
CA ALA A 498 -0.19 -21.84 -5.21
C ALA A 498 0.36 -20.63 -4.44
N PHE A 499 1.14 -19.75 -5.06
CA PHE A 499 1.64 -18.53 -4.40
C PHE A 499 0.53 -17.55 -4.01
N ALA A 500 -0.55 -17.54 -4.77
CA ALA A 500 -1.67 -16.62 -4.57
C ALA A 500 -2.70 -17.16 -3.58
N ILE A 501 -3.26 -18.33 -3.89
CA ILE A 501 -4.42 -18.90 -3.20
C ILE A 501 -4.14 -20.28 -2.56
N GLY A 502 -2.91 -20.78 -2.66
CA GLY A 502 -2.52 -22.03 -2.00
C GLY A 502 -2.44 -21.89 -0.48
N THR A 503 -2.58 -23.01 0.20
CA THR A 503 -2.33 -23.11 1.65
C THR A 503 -0.88 -22.74 1.97
N PHE A 504 -0.61 -22.44 3.21
CA PHE A 504 0.75 -22.20 3.72
C PHE A 504 1.07 -23.21 4.81
N ARG A 505 2.22 -23.85 4.68
CA ARG A 505 2.73 -24.74 5.72
C ARG A 505 4.24 -24.55 5.89
N GLU A 506 4.66 -24.01 7.04
CA GLU A 506 6.06 -23.95 7.38
C GLU A 506 6.59 -25.38 7.60
N LEU A 507 7.76 -25.64 7.07
CA LEU A 507 8.50 -26.88 7.26
C LEU A 507 9.55 -26.68 8.36
N GLY A 508 9.48 -27.47 9.41
CA GLY A 508 10.53 -27.58 10.37
C GLY A 508 11.81 -28.08 9.69
N GLY A 509 12.94 -27.49 10.05
CA GLY A 509 14.26 -27.90 9.55
C GLY A 509 15.30 -27.90 10.65
N SER A 510 16.43 -28.57 10.39
CA SER A 510 17.54 -28.70 11.34
C SER A 510 18.26 -27.36 11.61
N ASN A 511 18.10 -26.37 10.71
CA ASN A 511 18.81 -25.09 10.77
C ASN A 511 17.86 -23.91 11.00
N PRO A 512 17.96 -23.17 12.12
CA PRO A 512 17.11 -22.02 12.41
C PRO A 512 17.35 -20.81 11.50
N SER A 513 18.48 -20.74 10.80
CA SER A 513 18.79 -19.67 9.85
C SER A 513 18.14 -19.86 8.48
N VAL A 514 17.43 -20.96 8.27
CA VAL A 514 16.73 -21.24 7.02
C VAL A 514 15.23 -21.30 7.27
N LEU A 515 14.48 -20.46 6.56
CA LEU A 515 13.03 -20.46 6.52
C LEU A 515 12.56 -21.29 5.32
N ALA A 516 11.91 -22.42 5.58
CA ALA A 516 11.38 -23.29 4.56
C ALA A 516 9.86 -23.49 4.74
N TYR A 517 9.11 -23.39 3.66
CA TYR A 517 7.66 -23.59 3.65
C TYR A 517 7.16 -24.09 2.30
N VAL A 518 5.96 -24.65 2.32
CA VAL A 518 5.25 -25.08 1.12
C VAL A 518 3.98 -24.25 0.94
N ARG A 519 3.75 -23.83 -0.29
CA ARG A 519 2.48 -23.31 -0.79
C ARG A 519 1.86 -24.41 -1.64
N GLU A 520 0.65 -24.84 -1.31
CA GLU A 520 0.00 -25.98 -1.97
C GLU A 520 -1.43 -25.61 -2.36
N LEU A 521 -1.74 -25.79 -3.63
CA LEU A 521 -3.07 -25.65 -4.20
C LEU A 521 -3.50 -27.01 -4.76
N ASP A 522 -4.63 -27.49 -4.26
CA ASP A 522 -5.32 -28.66 -4.80
C ASP A 522 -6.80 -28.32 -4.89
N ARG A 523 -7.22 -27.80 -6.03
CA ARG A 523 -8.57 -27.33 -6.27
C ARG A 523 -8.95 -27.42 -7.73
N ASP A 524 -10.18 -27.86 -8.02
CA ASP A 524 -10.78 -27.87 -9.36
C ASP A 524 -9.95 -28.60 -10.43
N GLY A 525 -9.13 -29.60 -10.01
CA GLY A 525 -8.24 -30.36 -10.89
C GLY A 525 -6.90 -29.67 -11.16
N GLU A 526 -6.65 -28.49 -10.59
CA GLU A 526 -5.36 -27.85 -10.56
C GLU A 526 -4.59 -28.32 -9.31
N HIS A 527 -3.40 -28.88 -9.54
CA HIS A 527 -2.49 -29.31 -8.48
C HIS A 527 -1.16 -28.61 -8.66
N ASP A 528 -0.86 -27.65 -7.78
CA ASP A 528 0.34 -26.84 -7.84
C ASP A 528 1.01 -26.77 -6.45
N ILE A 529 2.28 -27.20 -6.38
CA ILE A 529 3.03 -27.24 -5.13
C ILE A 529 4.33 -26.45 -5.32
N ALA A 530 4.48 -25.39 -4.55
CA ALA A 530 5.69 -24.58 -4.49
C ALA A 530 6.40 -24.79 -3.15
N LEU A 531 7.61 -25.35 -3.18
CA LEU A 531 8.52 -25.43 -2.05
C LEU A 531 9.45 -24.22 -2.09
N CYS A 532 9.40 -23.38 -1.05
CA CYS A 532 10.24 -22.21 -0.88
C CYS A 532 11.25 -22.46 0.25
N VAL A 533 12.53 -22.24 -0.04
CA VAL A 533 13.62 -22.40 0.93
C VAL A 533 14.49 -21.14 0.91
N ASN A 534 14.60 -20.44 2.04
CA ASN A 534 15.22 -19.12 2.13
C ASN A 534 16.32 -19.14 3.20
N ASN A 535 17.55 -18.86 2.81
CA ASN A 535 18.67 -18.70 3.73
C ASN A 535 18.74 -17.25 4.22
N LEU A 536 18.40 -17.03 5.49
CA LEU A 536 18.38 -15.71 6.12
C LEU A 536 19.78 -15.26 6.59
N SER A 537 20.77 -16.18 6.57
CA SER A 537 22.14 -15.90 6.98
C SER A 537 22.99 -15.35 5.83
N ARG A 538 23.94 -14.49 6.17
CA ARG A 538 25.00 -14.03 5.25
C ARG A 538 25.97 -15.13 4.82
N PHE A 539 25.96 -16.27 5.52
CA PHE A 539 26.84 -17.41 5.23
C PHE A 539 26.07 -18.54 4.54
N PRO A 540 26.74 -19.39 3.74
CA PRO A 540 26.12 -20.59 3.21
C PRO A 540 25.57 -21.47 4.35
N GLN A 541 24.37 -21.98 4.19
CA GLN A 541 23.68 -22.78 5.21
C GLN A 541 23.17 -24.11 4.62
N PRO A 542 23.48 -25.25 5.26
CA PRO A 542 22.83 -26.51 4.97
C PRO A 542 21.50 -26.61 5.71
N ILE A 543 20.54 -27.32 5.13
CA ILE A 543 19.30 -27.70 5.80
C ILE A 543 18.85 -29.09 5.39
N GLU A 544 18.38 -29.85 6.33
CA GLU A 544 17.67 -31.11 6.13
C GLU A 544 16.16 -30.88 6.32
N LEU A 545 15.38 -31.19 5.30
CA LEU A 545 13.93 -31.03 5.28
C LEU A 545 13.26 -32.39 5.25
N ASN A 546 12.24 -32.58 6.09
CA ASN A 546 11.37 -33.74 5.97
C ASN A 546 10.33 -33.51 4.86
N LEU A 547 10.62 -34.03 3.67
CA LEU A 547 9.75 -33.96 2.50
C LEU A 547 9.08 -35.30 2.19
N GLN A 548 9.06 -36.26 3.12
CA GLN A 548 8.55 -37.63 2.93
C GLN A 548 7.11 -37.68 2.41
N HIS A 549 6.31 -36.66 2.72
CA HIS A 549 4.94 -36.51 2.21
C HIS A 549 4.88 -36.50 0.67
N TRP A 550 5.91 -35.95 0.02
CA TRP A 550 6.03 -35.90 -1.45
C TRP A 550 7.08 -36.90 -1.97
N ASN A 551 7.21 -38.07 -1.32
CA ASN A 551 8.11 -39.12 -1.78
C ASN A 551 7.82 -39.49 -3.25
N GLY A 552 8.86 -39.51 -4.07
CA GLY A 552 8.78 -39.73 -5.52
C GLY A 552 8.61 -38.47 -6.37
N TYR A 553 8.28 -37.31 -5.78
CA TYR A 553 8.23 -36.05 -6.52
C TYR A 553 9.64 -35.55 -6.83
N THR A 554 9.78 -34.87 -7.97
CA THR A 554 11.02 -34.20 -8.38
C THR A 554 10.89 -32.69 -8.16
N PRO A 555 11.74 -32.06 -7.31
CA PRO A 555 11.81 -30.61 -7.20
C PRO A 555 12.44 -30.03 -8.48
N VAL A 556 11.72 -29.11 -9.14
CA VAL A 556 12.21 -28.38 -10.31
C VAL A 556 12.35 -26.91 -9.93
N GLU A 557 13.55 -26.37 -9.96
CA GLU A 557 13.80 -24.96 -9.66
C GLU A 557 13.11 -24.08 -10.71
N MET A 558 12.31 -23.07 -10.24
CA MET A 558 11.33 -22.38 -11.08
C MET A 558 11.90 -21.33 -12.03
N THR A 559 13.11 -20.81 -11.76
CA THR A 559 13.74 -19.75 -12.58
C THR A 559 14.62 -20.32 -13.68
N GLY A 560 15.43 -21.31 -13.34
CA GLY A 560 16.35 -21.98 -14.25
C GLY A 560 15.84 -23.31 -14.82
N TYR A 561 14.69 -23.81 -14.34
CA TYR A 561 14.11 -25.10 -14.70
C TYR A 561 15.05 -26.29 -14.48
N VAL A 562 15.89 -26.18 -13.43
CA VAL A 562 16.85 -27.24 -13.07
C VAL A 562 16.15 -28.27 -12.20
N GLU A 563 16.19 -29.53 -12.64
CA GLU A 563 15.71 -30.67 -11.84
C GLU A 563 16.71 -31.02 -10.74
N PHE A 564 16.21 -31.16 -9.53
CA PHE A 564 16.96 -31.66 -8.39
C PHE A 564 16.66 -33.16 -8.16
N PRO A 565 17.45 -33.88 -7.37
CA PRO A 565 17.22 -35.30 -7.10
C PRO A 565 15.78 -35.55 -6.60
N PRO A 566 15.13 -36.64 -7.01
CA PRO A 566 13.80 -36.98 -6.52
C PRO A 566 13.75 -37.10 -5.00
N ILE A 567 12.65 -36.68 -4.39
CA ILE A 567 12.40 -36.80 -2.97
C ILE A 567 12.26 -38.27 -2.61
N GLY A 568 13.03 -38.72 -1.61
CA GLY A 568 13.02 -40.07 -1.07
C GLY A 568 12.44 -40.12 0.34
N GLN A 569 12.71 -41.24 1.02
CA GLN A 569 12.28 -41.44 2.42
C GLN A 569 13.24 -40.80 3.45
N LEU A 570 14.46 -40.44 3.05
CA LEU A 570 15.44 -39.77 3.91
C LEU A 570 15.21 -38.26 3.91
N PRO A 571 15.64 -37.54 4.95
CA PRO A 571 15.64 -36.07 4.96
C PRO A 571 16.31 -35.51 3.70
N TYR A 572 15.68 -34.51 3.11
CA TYR A 572 16.17 -33.88 1.87
C TYR A 572 17.19 -32.79 2.21
N LEU A 573 18.45 -33.03 1.86
CA LEU A 573 19.54 -32.11 2.13
C LEU A 573 19.67 -31.06 1.04
N LEU A 574 19.64 -29.78 1.42
CA LEU A 574 19.97 -28.65 0.56
C LEU A 574 21.09 -27.82 1.19
N THR A 575 21.86 -27.14 0.37
CA THR A 575 22.80 -26.09 0.79
C THR A 575 22.51 -24.84 -0.04
N LEU A 576 22.28 -23.72 0.65
CA LEU A 576 21.99 -22.44 0.04
C LEU A 576 23.16 -21.48 0.24
N PRO A 577 23.53 -20.66 -0.76
CA PRO A 577 24.49 -19.58 -0.56
C PRO A 577 23.94 -18.54 0.43
N GLY A 578 24.81 -17.67 0.93
CA GLY A 578 24.41 -16.58 1.83
C GLY A 578 23.33 -15.71 1.19
N HIS A 579 22.24 -15.45 1.94
CA HIS A 579 21.04 -14.77 1.48
C HIS A 579 20.43 -15.36 0.19
N GLY A 580 20.75 -16.64 -0.13
CA GLY A 580 20.18 -17.32 -1.28
C GLY A 580 18.82 -17.96 -0.97
N PHE A 581 18.06 -18.20 -2.00
CA PHE A 581 16.78 -18.89 -1.89
C PHE A 581 16.57 -19.84 -3.08
N TYR A 582 15.62 -20.78 -2.91
CA TYR A 582 15.08 -21.60 -4.00
C TYR A 582 13.57 -21.59 -3.97
N TRP A 583 12.97 -21.50 -5.14
CA TRP A 583 11.58 -21.82 -5.41
C TRP A 583 11.52 -23.07 -6.27
N PHE A 584 10.96 -24.14 -5.74
CA PHE A 584 10.78 -25.39 -6.46
C PHE A 584 9.30 -25.65 -6.74
N SER A 585 8.99 -26.03 -7.98
CA SER A 585 7.75 -26.72 -8.29
C SER A 585 7.97 -28.22 -8.04
N LEU A 586 7.16 -28.84 -7.19
CA LEU A 586 7.24 -30.27 -6.95
C LEU A 586 6.40 -30.99 -8.01
N LYS A 587 7.05 -31.75 -8.89
CA LYS A 587 6.42 -32.50 -9.96
C LYS A 587 6.30 -33.97 -9.58
N ALA A 588 5.07 -34.52 -9.64
CA ALA A 588 4.87 -35.96 -9.49
C ALA A 588 5.67 -36.69 -10.58
N SER A 589 6.32 -37.80 -10.22
CA SER A 589 6.90 -38.68 -11.24
C SER A 589 5.75 -39.18 -12.11
N GLU A 590 5.86 -38.99 -13.43
CA GLU A 590 4.98 -39.71 -14.34
C GLU A 590 5.19 -41.20 -14.05
N GLU A 591 4.13 -41.91 -13.64
CA GLU A 591 4.18 -43.33 -13.58
C GLU A 591 4.58 -43.83 -14.98
N LYS A 592 5.79 -44.39 -15.10
CA LYS A 592 6.13 -45.09 -16.33
C LYS A 592 5.15 -46.22 -16.45
N PRO A 593 4.41 -46.32 -17.58
CA PRO A 593 3.42 -47.37 -17.79
C PRO A 593 4.05 -48.77 -17.76
#